data_8ca40c92684f54b7029cc8f786b62e1d
#
_entry.id   8ca40c92684f54b7029cc8f786b62e1d
#
_cell.length_a   1.000
_cell.length_b   1.000
_cell.length_c   1.000
_cell.angle_alpha   90.00
_cell.angle_beta   90.00
_cell.angle_gamma   90.00
#
_symmetry.space_group_name_H-M   'P 1'
#
loop_
_entity.id
_entity.type
_entity.pdbx_description
1 polymer ?
#
loop_
_entity_poly.entity_id
_entity_poly.type
_entity_poly.pdbx_seq_one_letter_code
_entity_poly.pdbx_strand_id
1 'polypeptide(L)'
;MPNTLTLSGMKKGIWIIVTALLSLGAIIGANALVSTTNVNTMKKKLSTEEQIKIAPKAAVDSATVALKKALSQQNAPAVIAALVKQSAAQLLIDRDSLPAIIDKATALADRSGNPVEQSLLRLLTAQMYNLYLDRNYQIRWRDEIDDFSLPVESWSKNMFTEKIDTLLAQATAPAEALQNTPVESYREALSIGTDSLFRPTLYDFVLNEAIEIYEGMDEYNGIQPLVRQKLLSPAKEFTAAVFSSKTVKDNRILQLYADALKFHAADELSAPFMMWDLNRLEYLGEDIYFYDESSAYYDYIGQLKTILDAYRAKPYSVEIATVLVSKLRESGKYDDAKQALDICDRWIKDFPKYRRINTLKNQRNGLTGKEASFNLPNVSYPGQTDSVELSFRNVDTLTVNIYRQPDTLSFYAREQYRPQQNDWDRSNCVYTHKYGLNRPLSLIPDKKKIAFPHLAPGYYVVEILLSLIHISEPTRQAEIS
;
A
#
# COMPACT_ATOMS: atom_id res chain seq x y z
N MET A 1 -10.62 8.00 -13.67
CA MET A 1 -9.33 7.85 -12.97
C MET A 1 -9.02 6.38 -12.95
N PRO A 2 -7.97 5.89 -13.59
CA PRO A 2 -7.61 4.49 -13.51
C PRO A 2 -7.10 4.21 -12.11
N ASN A 3 -7.62 3.14 -11.48
CA ASN A 3 -7.08 2.59 -10.24
C ASN A 3 -5.64 2.16 -10.54
N THR A 4 -4.69 3.01 -10.26
CA THR A 4 -3.30 2.62 -10.08
C THR A 4 -3.28 1.71 -8.84
N LEU A 5 -3.18 0.41 -9.08
CA LEU A 5 -2.67 -0.54 -8.10
C LEU A 5 -1.19 -0.13 -7.87
N THR A 6 -1.02 0.93 -7.10
CA THR A 6 0.27 1.29 -6.56
C THR A 6 0.80 0.11 -5.75
N LEU A 7 2.08 -0.14 -5.85
CA LEU A 7 2.89 -1.10 -5.08
C LEU A 7 2.80 -0.93 -3.54
N SER A 8 1.87 -0.12 -3.07
CA SER A 8 1.39 -0.04 -1.68
C SER A 8 1.07 -1.41 -1.04
N GLY A 9 1.01 -2.49 -1.83
CA GLY A 9 0.84 -3.85 -1.32
C GLY A 9 2.06 -4.42 -0.58
N MET A 10 3.26 -3.90 -0.80
CA MET A 10 4.45 -4.32 -0.05
C MET A 10 4.56 -3.64 1.31
N LYS A 11 4.05 -2.43 1.45
CA LYS A 11 4.05 -1.67 2.72
C LYS A 11 3.07 -2.21 3.76
N LYS A 12 2.12 -3.08 3.38
CA LYS A 12 1.08 -3.63 4.28
C LYS A 12 1.50 -4.88 5.08
N GLY A 13 2.77 -5.28 5.05
CA GLY A 13 3.22 -6.55 5.64
C GLY A 13 3.49 -6.55 7.14
N ILE A 14 3.60 -5.41 7.82
CA ILE A 14 4.17 -5.38 9.19
C ILE A 14 3.32 -4.61 10.22
N TRP A 15 2.14 -4.15 9.87
CA TRP A 15 1.24 -3.50 10.81
C TRP A 15 0.64 -4.51 11.80
N ILE A 16 1.20 -4.55 12.98
CA ILE A 16 0.95 -5.61 13.93
C ILE A 16 -0.40 -5.61 14.58
N ILE A 17 -1.08 -4.58 14.76
CA ILE A 17 -2.38 -4.63 15.47
C ILE A 17 -3.21 -3.40 15.19
N VAL A 18 -2.60 -2.30 14.82
CA VAL A 18 -3.30 -1.07 14.48
C VAL A 18 -4.08 -1.23 13.18
N THR A 19 -3.56 -1.96 12.17
CA THR A 19 -4.30 -2.24 10.92
C THR A 19 -5.41 -3.26 11.08
N ALA A 20 -5.27 -4.25 11.94
CA ALA A 20 -6.41 -5.11 12.30
C ALA A 20 -7.54 -4.30 12.94
N LEU A 21 -7.23 -3.22 13.66
CA LEU A 21 -8.20 -2.29 14.23
C LEU A 21 -8.77 -1.28 13.23
N LEU A 22 -8.00 -0.85 12.23
CA LEU A 22 -8.47 0.06 11.17
C LEU A 22 -9.33 -0.65 10.12
N SER A 23 -9.02 -1.90 9.77
CA SER A 23 -9.85 -2.72 8.86
C SER A 23 -11.18 -3.15 9.49
N LEU A 24 -11.27 -3.21 10.81
CA LEU A 24 -12.52 -3.48 11.54
C LEU A 24 -13.52 -2.31 11.50
N GLY A 25 -13.05 -1.08 11.32
CA GLY A 25 -13.92 0.09 11.16
C GLY A 25 -14.70 0.11 9.84
N ALA A 26 -14.22 -0.58 8.81
CA ALA A 26 -14.82 -0.61 7.47
C ALA A 26 -15.80 -1.79 7.24
N ILE A 27 -15.88 -2.79 8.14
CA ILE A 27 -16.65 -4.04 7.93
C ILE A 27 -17.91 -4.12 8.79
N ILE A 28 -18.23 -3.14 9.63
CA ILE A 28 -19.44 -3.17 10.48
C ILE A 28 -20.76 -2.92 9.69
N GLY A 29 -20.71 -2.89 8.35
CA GLY A 29 -21.87 -2.72 7.47
C GLY A 29 -22.49 -3.99 6.88
N ALA A 30 -22.00 -5.20 7.14
CA ALA A 30 -22.51 -6.43 6.50
C ALA A 30 -22.75 -7.58 7.51
N ASN A 31 -23.97 -7.69 7.95
CA ASN A 31 -24.72 -8.92 8.33
C ASN A 31 -24.06 -9.97 9.23
N ALA A 32 -24.37 -9.90 10.52
CA ALA A 32 -24.37 -11.04 11.42
C ALA A 32 -25.64 -11.89 11.18
N LEU A 33 -25.51 -12.99 10.44
CA LEU A 33 -26.41 -14.13 10.49
C LEU A 33 -25.55 -15.38 10.70
N VAL A 34 -25.28 -15.70 11.97
CA VAL A 34 -24.70 -16.98 12.36
C VAL A 34 -25.85 -17.89 12.79
N SER A 35 -26.14 -18.87 11.97
CA SER A 35 -26.99 -20.00 12.33
C SER A 35 -26.29 -20.87 13.34
N THR A 36 -26.92 -21.10 14.47
CA THR A 36 -26.54 -22.08 15.48
C THR A 36 -26.69 -23.50 14.93
N THR A 37 -25.57 -24.16 14.61
CA THR A 37 -25.57 -25.62 14.46
C THR A 37 -24.21 -26.20 14.90
N ASN A 38 -24.32 -27.11 15.90
CA ASN A 38 -23.38 -28.16 16.33
C ASN A 38 -21.98 -27.77 16.82
N VAL A 39 -21.91 -27.63 18.13
CA VAL A 39 -20.70 -27.75 18.96
C VAL A 39 -20.37 -29.25 19.09
N ASN A 40 -19.49 -29.75 18.23
CA ASN A 40 -18.62 -30.90 18.52
C ASN A 40 -17.82 -31.27 17.28
N THR A 41 -16.71 -30.56 17.04
CA THR A 41 -15.58 -31.13 16.28
C THR A 41 -14.36 -30.22 16.43
N MET A 42 -13.27 -30.78 16.93
CA MET A 42 -11.89 -30.27 16.98
C MET A 42 -11.73 -28.79 17.41
N LYS A 43 -11.25 -28.57 18.61
CA LYS A 43 -10.73 -27.28 19.11
C LYS A 43 -9.53 -26.88 18.24
N LYS A 44 -9.78 -26.27 17.08
CA LYS A 44 -8.78 -25.51 16.36
C LYS A 44 -8.34 -24.39 17.30
N LYS A 45 -7.06 -24.35 17.66
CA LYS A 45 -6.51 -23.26 18.50
C LYS A 45 -6.66 -21.97 17.70
N LEU A 46 -7.60 -21.11 18.10
CA LEU A 46 -7.87 -19.83 17.46
C LEU A 46 -6.58 -18.97 17.50
N SER A 47 -6.33 -18.26 16.44
CA SER A 47 -5.27 -17.25 16.42
C SER A 47 -5.53 -16.15 17.47
N THR A 48 -4.49 -15.42 17.88
CA THR A 48 -4.63 -14.29 18.82
C THR A 48 -5.65 -13.26 18.31
N GLU A 49 -5.63 -13.00 17.02
CA GLU A 49 -6.54 -12.05 16.36
C GLU A 49 -7.99 -12.56 16.41
N GLU A 50 -8.25 -13.83 16.11
CA GLU A 50 -9.59 -14.44 16.22
C GLU A 50 -10.10 -14.41 17.67
N GLN A 51 -9.24 -14.68 18.67
CA GLN A 51 -9.59 -14.61 20.09
C GLN A 51 -10.02 -13.19 20.50
N ILE A 52 -9.28 -12.16 20.06
CA ILE A 52 -9.59 -10.76 20.34
C ILE A 52 -10.94 -10.38 19.73
N LYS A 53 -11.23 -10.78 18.49
CA LYS A 53 -12.50 -10.49 17.80
C LYS A 53 -13.71 -11.16 18.44
N ILE A 54 -13.58 -12.42 18.84
CA ILE A 54 -14.70 -13.22 19.36
C ILE A 54 -15.01 -12.91 20.83
N ALA A 55 -13.98 -12.70 21.66
CA ALA A 55 -14.14 -12.53 23.10
C ALA A 55 -13.18 -11.44 23.65
N PRO A 56 -13.37 -10.15 23.29
CA PRO A 56 -12.42 -9.10 23.65
C PRO A 56 -12.26 -8.92 25.16
N LYS A 57 -13.32 -9.04 25.98
CA LYS A 57 -13.21 -8.97 27.44
C LYS A 57 -12.32 -10.06 28.02
N ALA A 58 -12.54 -11.31 27.60
CA ALA A 58 -11.69 -12.44 28.02
C ALA A 58 -10.24 -12.29 27.52
N ALA A 59 -10.04 -11.66 26.35
CA ALA A 59 -8.72 -11.36 25.84
C ALA A 59 -8.00 -10.29 26.71
N VAL A 60 -8.69 -9.24 27.16
CA VAL A 60 -8.15 -8.25 28.13
C VAL A 60 -7.76 -8.92 29.43
N ASP A 61 -8.62 -9.75 30.01
CA ASP A 61 -8.36 -10.45 31.29
C ASP A 61 -7.13 -11.35 31.17
N SER A 62 -7.10 -12.20 30.13
CA SER A 62 -5.98 -13.10 29.89
C SER A 62 -4.66 -12.38 29.62
N ALA A 63 -4.69 -11.29 28.86
CA ALA A 63 -3.53 -10.46 28.60
C ALA A 63 -3.06 -9.71 29.84
N THR A 64 -3.97 -9.29 30.72
CA THR A 64 -3.62 -8.65 32.01
C THR A 64 -2.85 -9.61 32.94
N VAL A 65 -3.30 -10.86 33.01
CA VAL A 65 -2.59 -11.90 33.79
C VAL A 65 -1.21 -12.20 33.17
N ALA A 66 -1.16 -12.34 31.82
CA ALA A 66 0.08 -12.57 31.11
C ALA A 66 1.09 -11.42 31.29
N LEU A 67 0.63 -10.18 31.23
CA LEU A 67 1.47 -8.99 31.45
C LEU A 67 2.07 -8.95 32.84
N LYS A 68 1.27 -9.20 33.88
CA LYS A 68 1.76 -9.26 35.28
C LYS A 68 2.84 -10.35 35.43
N LYS A 69 2.61 -11.52 34.84
CA LYS A 69 3.58 -12.63 34.86
C LYS A 69 4.86 -12.26 34.12
N ALA A 70 4.75 -11.69 32.91
CA ALA A 70 5.89 -11.30 32.09
C ALA A 70 6.78 -10.25 32.81
N LEU A 71 6.15 -9.26 33.45
CA LEU A 71 6.84 -8.22 34.23
C LEU A 71 7.59 -8.85 35.44
N SER A 72 6.97 -9.78 36.18
CA SER A 72 7.64 -10.45 37.29
C SER A 72 8.80 -11.35 36.86
N GLN A 73 8.79 -11.81 35.61
CA GLN A 73 9.84 -12.65 35.01
C GLN A 73 10.89 -11.84 34.23
N GLN A 74 10.73 -10.52 34.13
CA GLN A 74 11.56 -9.65 33.29
C GLN A 74 11.69 -10.14 31.84
N ASN A 75 10.61 -10.70 31.30
CA ASN A 75 10.56 -11.27 29.96
C ASN A 75 10.04 -10.22 28.97
N ALA A 76 10.95 -9.44 28.39
CA ALA A 76 10.62 -8.32 27.50
C ALA A 76 9.73 -8.73 26.29
N PRO A 77 10.01 -9.82 25.53
CA PRO A 77 9.10 -10.26 24.46
C PRO A 77 7.67 -10.53 24.94
N ALA A 78 7.54 -11.18 26.10
CA ALA A 78 6.22 -11.48 26.65
C ALA A 78 5.49 -10.23 27.18
N VAL A 79 6.23 -9.23 27.71
CA VAL A 79 5.66 -7.92 28.10
C VAL A 79 5.05 -7.22 26.90
N ILE A 80 5.81 -7.12 25.80
CA ILE A 80 5.33 -6.47 24.57
C ILE A 80 4.12 -7.23 24.02
N ALA A 81 4.19 -8.56 23.88
CA ALA A 81 3.08 -9.37 23.36
C ALA A 81 1.79 -9.23 24.18
N ALA A 82 1.92 -9.25 25.51
CA ALA A 82 0.77 -9.12 26.40
C ALA A 82 0.16 -7.71 26.36
N LEU A 83 0.99 -6.66 26.33
CA LEU A 83 0.53 -5.26 26.25
C LEU A 83 -0.19 -5.02 24.93
N VAL A 84 0.38 -5.44 23.83
CA VAL A 84 -0.18 -5.31 22.48
C VAL A 84 -1.55 -6.02 22.41
N LYS A 85 -1.66 -7.27 22.89
CA LYS A 85 -2.92 -8.00 22.95
C LYS A 85 -3.96 -7.32 23.81
N GLN A 86 -3.55 -6.81 24.98
CA GLN A 86 -4.44 -6.10 25.90
C GLN A 86 -4.98 -4.83 25.27
N SER A 87 -4.10 -4.00 24.69
CA SER A 87 -4.44 -2.72 24.07
C SER A 87 -5.41 -2.92 22.89
N ALA A 88 -5.13 -3.91 22.03
CA ALA A 88 -6.01 -4.23 20.90
C ALA A 88 -7.41 -4.65 21.36
N ALA A 89 -7.49 -5.53 22.35
CA ALA A 89 -8.77 -6.00 22.89
C ALA A 89 -9.55 -4.87 23.60
N GLN A 90 -8.85 -4.01 24.32
CA GLN A 90 -9.44 -2.88 25.04
C GLN A 90 -10.03 -1.85 24.06
N LEU A 91 -9.32 -1.51 22.98
CA LEU A 91 -9.80 -0.61 21.94
C LEU A 91 -10.99 -1.12 21.16
N LEU A 92 -11.22 -2.45 21.10
CA LEU A 92 -12.43 -3.05 20.53
C LEU A 92 -13.63 -2.90 21.47
N ILE A 93 -13.40 -2.89 22.79
CA ILE A 93 -14.47 -2.70 23.79
C ILE A 93 -14.83 -1.22 23.87
N ASP A 94 -13.81 -0.39 23.99
CA ASP A 94 -13.96 1.05 24.20
C ASP A 94 -12.85 1.82 23.45
N ARG A 95 -13.27 2.60 22.47
CA ARG A 95 -12.36 3.39 21.62
C ARG A 95 -11.77 4.59 22.37
N ASP A 96 -12.45 5.09 23.38
CA ASP A 96 -12.05 6.25 24.17
C ASP A 96 -11.02 5.88 25.24
N SER A 97 -10.70 4.60 25.39
CA SER A 97 -9.64 4.12 26.26
C SER A 97 -8.21 4.38 25.75
N LEU A 98 -8.03 4.91 24.54
CA LEU A 98 -6.71 5.09 23.92
C LEU A 98 -5.76 5.97 24.75
N PRO A 99 -6.16 7.12 25.35
CA PRO A 99 -5.30 7.90 26.25
C PRO A 99 -4.77 7.08 27.43
N ALA A 100 -5.62 6.32 28.10
CA ALA A 100 -5.21 5.49 29.24
C ALA A 100 -4.22 4.36 28.83
N ILE A 101 -4.35 3.84 27.60
CA ILE A 101 -3.41 2.87 27.05
C ILE A 101 -2.05 3.52 26.75
N ILE A 102 -2.05 4.74 26.21
CA ILE A 102 -0.85 5.55 25.98
C ILE A 102 -0.10 5.78 27.30
N ASP A 103 -0.81 6.23 28.34
CA ASP A 103 -0.23 6.46 29.66
C ASP A 103 0.41 5.20 30.24
N LYS A 104 -0.28 4.07 30.10
CA LYS A 104 0.23 2.78 30.54
C LYS A 104 1.49 2.36 29.80
N ALA A 105 1.52 2.48 28.48
CA ALA A 105 2.69 2.13 27.65
C ALA A 105 3.88 3.03 28.00
N THR A 106 3.64 4.34 28.16
CA THR A 106 4.64 5.32 28.60
C THR A 106 5.22 4.96 29.97
N ALA A 107 4.38 4.69 30.95
CA ALA A 107 4.81 4.32 32.31
C ALA A 107 5.62 3.02 32.33
N LEU A 108 5.31 2.06 31.48
CA LEU A 108 6.09 0.83 31.31
C LEU A 108 7.46 1.12 30.69
N ALA A 109 7.51 1.95 29.65
CA ALA A 109 8.76 2.37 29.03
C ALA A 109 9.70 3.08 30.02
N ASP A 110 9.14 4.00 30.82
CA ASP A 110 9.93 4.79 31.82
C ASP A 110 10.50 3.92 32.95
N ARG A 111 9.85 2.80 33.27
CA ARG A 111 10.27 1.90 34.35
C ARG A 111 11.17 0.75 33.85
N SER A 112 11.19 0.48 32.57
CA SER A 112 11.98 -0.61 32.04
C SER A 112 13.47 -0.29 32.10
N GLY A 113 14.27 -1.22 32.64
CA GLY A 113 15.73 -1.18 32.57
C GLY A 113 16.31 -1.83 31.31
N ASN A 114 15.46 -2.41 30.45
CA ASN A 114 15.88 -3.09 29.22
C ASN A 114 15.76 -2.13 28.02
N PRO A 115 16.87 -1.79 27.35
CA PRO A 115 16.85 -0.81 26.27
C PRO A 115 16.02 -1.25 25.06
N VAL A 116 15.97 -2.56 24.76
CA VAL A 116 15.14 -3.12 23.68
C VAL A 116 13.65 -3.01 24.03
N GLU A 117 13.27 -3.34 25.27
CA GLU A 117 11.90 -3.20 25.74
C GLU A 117 11.46 -1.73 25.73
N GLN A 118 12.31 -0.80 26.21
CA GLN A 118 12.05 0.63 26.13
C GLN A 118 11.82 1.09 24.70
N SER A 119 12.68 0.71 23.77
CA SER A 119 12.57 1.05 22.35
C SER A 119 11.21 0.64 21.80
N LEU A 120 10.82 -0.63 21.99
CA LEU A 120 9.55 -1.15 21.45
C LEU A 120 8.33 -0.50 22.11
N LEU A 121 8.40 -0.19 23.40
CA LEU A 121 7.33 0.54 24.11
C LEU A 121 7.21 1.98 23.63
N ARG A 122 8.32 2.69 23.38
CA ARG A 122 8.33 4.04 22.79
C ARG A 122 7.74 4.04 21.39
N LEU A 123 8.15 3.06 20.55
CA LEU A 123 7.60 2.88 19.21
C LEU A 123 6.09 2.64 19.25
N LEU A 124 5.62 1.73 20.13
CA LEU A 124 4.20 1.45 20.31
C LEU A 124 3.43 2.70 20.77
N THR A 125 4.00 3.49 21.66
CA THR A 125 3.40 4.74 22.13
C THR A 125 3.30 5.77 21.00
N ALA A 126 4.33 5.88 20.14
CA ALA A 126 4.30 6.75 18.96
C ALA A 126 3.19 6.33 17.98
N GLN A 127 3.04 5.02 17.74
CA GLN A 127 1.95 4.48 16.89
C GLN A 127 0.57 4.82 17.48
N MET A 128 0.42 4.77 18.81
CA MET A 128 -0.84 5.09 19.46
C MET A 128 -1.17 6.59 19.38
N TYR A 129 -0.20 7.48 19.51
CA TYR A 129 -0.40 8.92 19.29
C TYR A 129 -0.78 9.21 17.83
N ASN A 130 -0.11 8.56 16.86
CA ASN A 130 -0.48 8.69 15.45
C ASN A 130 -1.92 8.20 15.21
N LEU A 131 -2.29 7.04 15.76
CA LEU A 131 -3.66 6.52 15.69
C LEU A 131 -4.67 7.48 16.32
N TYR A 132 -4.33 8.14 17.43
CA TYR A 132 -5.20 9.13 18.07
C TYR A 132 -5.43 10.34 17.14
N LEU A 133 -4.37 10.84 16.52
CA LEU A 133 -4.43 11.95 15.58
C LEU A 133 -5.29 11.59 14.35
N ASP A 134 -5.12 10.40 13.79
CA ASP A 134 -5.88 9.94 12.63
C ASP A 134 -7.38 9.75 12.92
N ARG A 135 -7.71 9.30 14.12
CA ARG A 135 -9.12 9.10 14.53
C ARG A 135 -9.85 10.39 14.85
N ASN A 136 -9.11 11.43 15.24
CA ASN A 136 -9.65 12.72 15.68
C ASN A 136 -9.35 13.81 14.64
N TYR A 137 -9.95 13.67 13.46
CA TYR A 137 -9.72 14.56 12.31
C TYR A 137 -9.82 16.06 12.64
N GLN A 138 -10.69 16.46 13.59
CA GLN A 138 -10.87 17.84 14.03
C GLN A 138 -9.62 18.44 14.68
N ILE A 139 -8.65 17.64 15.14
CA ILE A 139 -7.39 18.14 15.71
C ILE A 139 -6.60 18.96 14.68
N ARG A 140 -6.72 18.63 13.41
CA ARG A 140 -6.02 19.31 12.30
C ARG A 140 -6.42 20.79 12.15
N TRP A 141 -7.56 21.17 12.72
CA TRP A 141 -8.13 22.52 12.63
C TRP A 141 -8.05 23.30 13.95
N ARG A 142 -7.41 22.73 14.99
CA ARG A 142 -7.22 23.42 16.25
C ARG A 142 -6.15 24.50 16.12
N ASP A 143 -6.31 25.56 16.91
CA ASP A 143 -5.26 26.56 17.07
C ASP A 143 -3.98 25.92 17.62
N GLU A 144 -2.84 26.46 17.26
CA GLU A 144 -1.56 26.00 17.76
C GLU A 144 -1.44 26.31 19.24
N ILE A 145 -1.25 25.28 20.05
CA ILE A 145 -1.00 25.32 21.46
C ILE A 145 0.32 24.58 21.70
N ASP A 146 1.13 25.07 22.64
CA ASP A 146 2.42 24.47 23.01
C ASP A 146 2.47 24.32 24.54
N ASP A 147 1.58 23.49 25.10
CA ASP A 147 1.51 23.20 26.54
C ASP A 147 1.22 21.70 26.78
N PHE A 148 2.28 20.94 26.93
CA PHE A 148 2.21 19.49 27.22
C PHE A 148 1.70 19.15 28.64
N SER A 149 1.40 20.12 29.49
CA SER A 149 0.73 19.88 30.78
C SER A 149 -0.78 19.64 30.61
N LEU A 150 -1.34 19.99 29.43
CA LEU A 150 -2.74 19.78 29.12
C LEU A 150 -3.02 18.30 28.80
N PRO A 151 -4.26 17.84 29.07
CA PRO A 151 -4.69 16.51 28.63
C PRO A 151 -4.55 16.33 27.12
N VAL A 152 -4.22 15.11 26.66
CA VAL A 152 -4.00 14.79 25.23
C VAL A 152 -5.19 15.17 24.35
N GLU A 153 -6.39 15.15 24.89
CA GLU A 153 -7.64 15.56 24.23
C GLU A 153 -7.63 17.04 23.81
N SER A 154 -6.78 17.86 24.45
CA SER A 154 -6.66 19.30 24.19
C SER A 154 -5.49 19.64 23.27
N TRP A 155 -4.64 18.67 22.91
CA TRP A 155 -3.43 18.93 22.14
C TRP A 155 -3.74 19.41 20.71
N SER A 156 -2.88 20.29 20.20
CA SER A 156 -2.84 20.69 18.78
C SER A 156 -2.09 19.66 17.94
N LYS A 157 -2.24 19.73 16.61
CA LYS A 157 -1.53 18.85 15.67
C LYS A 157 -0.01 18.89 15.88
N ASN A 158 0.56 20.08 16.09
CA ASN A 158 2.00 20.27 16.27
C ASN A 158 2.51 19.53 17.51
N MET A 159 1.77 19.54 18.61
CA MET A 159 2.13 18.81 19.83
C MET A 159 2.18 17.30 19.58
N PHE A 160 1.21 16.74 18.83
CA PHE A 160 1.26 15.31 18.43
C PHE A 160 2.48 15.02 17.58
N THR A 161 2.75 15.83 16.56
CA THR A 161 3.90 15.66 15.66
C THR A 161 5.22 15.68 16.44
N GLU A 162 5.41 16.65 17.32
CA GLU A 162 6.60 16.78 18.17
C GLU A 162 6.75 15.59 19.12
N LYS A 163 5.65 15.18 19.76
CA LYS A 163 5.66 14.03 20.67
C LYS A 163 6.01 12.74 19.94
N ILE A 164 5.44 12.52 18.76
CA ILE A 164 5.74 11.36 17.93
C ILE A 164 7.21 11.38 17.49
N ASP A 165 7.72 12.52 16.99
CA ASP A 165 9.14 12.66 16.61
C ASP A 165 10.08 12.33 17.78
N THR A 166 9.79 12.87 18.97
CA THR A 166 10.57 12.59 20.18
C THR A 166 10.57 11.09 20.53
N LEU A 167 9.41 10.44 20.48
CA LEU A 167 9.27 9.03 20.82
C LEU A 167 9.98 8.13 19.78
N LEU A 168 9.91 8.47 18.49
CA LEU A 168 10.60 7.74 17.43
C LEU A 168 12.12 7.90 17.56
N ALA A 169 12.62 9.10 17.87
CA ALA A 169 14.03 9.33 18.16
C ALA A 169 14.50 8.49 19.37
N GLN A 170 13.72 8.42 20.44
CA GLN A 170 14.01 7.58 21.60
C GLN A 170 13.95 6.07 21.27
N ALA A 171 13.01 5.66 20.41
CA ALA A 171 12.89 4.25 20.00
C ALA A 171 14.08 3.77 19.17
N THR A 172 14.65 4.64 18.33
CA THR A 172 15.79 4.29 17.47
C THR A 172 17.15 4.45 18.16
N ALA A 173 17.22 5.18 19.29
CA ALA A 173 18.46 5.52 19.98
C ALA A 173 19.29 4.31 20.48
N PRO A 174 18.72 3.21 21.05
CA PRO A 174 19.51 2.07 21.50
C PRO A 174 19.95 1.15 20.35
N ALA A 175 20.59 1.74 19.32
CA ALA A 175 20.93 1.07 18.08
C ALA A 175 21.69 -0.24 18.29
N GLU A 176 22.77 -0.24 19.09
CA GLU A 176 23.60 -1.43 19.34
C GLU A 176 22.78 -2.59 19.95
N ALA A 177 21.93 -2.30 20.93
CA ALA A 177 21.09 -3.32 21.54
C ALA A 177 20.08 -3.92 20.54
N LEU A 178 19.48 -3.06 19.69
CA LEU A 178 18.54 -3.48 18.67
C LEU A 178 19.21 -4.26 17.53
N GLN A 179 20.40 -3.85 17.10
CA GLN A 179 21.21 -4.52 16.07
C GLN A 179 21.63 -5.94 16.49
N ASN A 180 21.91 -6.12 17.79
CA ASN A 180 22.30 -7.42 18.34
C ASN A 180 21.09 -8.33 18.68
N THR A 181 19.85 -7.85 18.52
CA THR A 181 18.65 -8.62 18.84
C THR A 181 17.95 -9.08 17.56
N PRO A 182 17.91 -10.42 17.30
CA PRO A 182 17.18 -10.94 16.15
C PRO A 182 15.68 -10.65 16.27
N VAL A 183 15.05 -10.21 15.16
CA VAL A 183 13.60 -9.93 15.12
C VAL A 183 12.76 -11.16 15.49
N GLU A 184 13.27 -12.37 15.18
CA GLU A 184 12.61 -13.63 15.48
C GLU A 184 12.38 -13.89 16.97
N SER A 185 13.21 -13.32 17.86
CA SER A 185 13.04 -13.44 19.30
C SER A 185 11.78 -12.75 19.84
N TYR A 186 11.17 -11.87 19.02
CA TYR A 186 9.92 -11.15 19.31
C TYR A 186 8.75 -11.63 18.44
N ARG A 187 8.83 -12.77 17.77
CA ARG A 187 7.79 -13.26 16.84
C ARG A 187 6.38 -13.35 17.44
N GLU A 188 6.26 -13.61 18.75
CA GLU A 188 4.96 -13.65 19.42
C GLU A 188 4.36 -12.25 19.66
N ALA A 189 5.23 -11.23 19.71
CA ALA A 189 4.86 -9.83 19.92
C ALA A 189 4.68 -9.07 18.62
N LEU A 190 5.47 -9.46 17.60
CA LEU A 190 5.59 -8.76 16.35
C LEU A 190 5.07 -9.59 15.18
N SER A 191 4.36 -8.99 14.23
CA SER A 191 3.92 -9.62 12.99
C SER A 191 5.04 -9.58 11.96
N ILE A 192 6.03 -10.42 12.11
CA ILE A 192 7.26 -10.41 11.30
C ILE A 192 7.00 -10.81 9.84
N GLY A 193 5.85 -11.42 9.54
CA GLY A 193 5.53 -11.88 8.18
C GLY A 193 6.60 -12.83 7.62
N THR A 194 6.90 -12.72 6.32
CA THR A 194 7.96 -13.45 5.62
C THR A 194 9.21 -12.62 5.38
N ASP A 195 9.29 -11.44 5.97
CA ASP A 195 10.29 -10.41 5.63
C ASP A 195 11.55 -10.43 6.50
N SER A 196 11.69 -11.43 7.40
CA SER A 196 12.90 -11.59 8.22
C SER A 196 14.20 -11.72 7.41
N LEU A 197 14.11 -12.14 6.14
CA LEU A 197 15.25 -12.13 5.22
C LEU A 197 15.80 -10.71 4.98
N PHE A 198 14.93 -9.73 4.88
CA PHE A 198 15.26 -8.34 4.57
C PHE A 198 15.43 -7.47 5.80
N ARG A 199 14.83 -7.89 6.92
CA ARG A 199 14.84 -7.19 8.21
C ARG A 199 15.13 -8.17 9.33
N PRO A 200 16.39 -8.65 9.46
CA PRO A 200 16.73 -9.72 10.38
C PRO A 200 16.80 -9.29 11.85
N THR A 201 16.97 -7.99 12.13
CA THR A 201 17.15 -7.48 13.49
C THR A 201 15.98 -6.60 13.94
N LEU A 202 15.88 -6.37 15.25
CA LEU A 202 14.94 -5.39 15.79
C LEU A 202 15.29 -3.96 15.36
N TYR A 203 16.56 -3.68 15.04
CA TYR A 203 16.94 -2.39 14.49
C TYR A 203 16.25 -2.14 13.16
N ASP A 204 16.33 -3.11 12.23
CA ASP A 204 15.62 -3.04 10.95
C ASP A 204 14.11 -2.84 11.14
N PHE A 205 13.54 -3.57 12.10
CA PHE A 205 12.12 -3.47 12.41
C PHE A 205 11.74 -2.06 12.89
N VAL A 206 12.46 -1.54 13.90
CA VAL A 206 12.17 -0.22 14.49
C VAL A 206 12.37 0.90 13.49
N LEU A 207 13.44 0.85 12.67
CA LEU A 207 13.66 1.85 11.61
C LEU A 207 12.53 1.83 10.58
N ASN A 208 12.10 0.65 10.13
CA ASN A 208 11.00 0.54 9.17
C ASN A 208 9.69 1.11 9.71
N GLU A 209 9.31 0.73 10.94
CA GLU A 209 8.09 1.23 11.56
C GLU A 209 8.14 2.75 11.78
N ALA A 210 9.32 3.29 12.15
CA ALA A 210 9.50 4.73 12.28
C ALA A 210 9.32 5.45 10.94
N ILE A 211 9.89 4.91 9.85
CA ILE A 211 9.70 5.46 8.51
C ILE A 211 8.22 5.45 8.11
N GLU A 212 7.51 4.33 8.33
CA GLU A 212 6.08 4.24 8.01
C GLU A 212 5.23 5.24 8.78
N ILE A 213 5.55 5.48 10.07
CA ILE A 213 4.87 6.52 10.85
C ILE A 213 5.14 7.91 10.28
N TYR A 214 6.40 8.23 9.96
CA TYR A 214 6.75 9.53 9.36
C TYR A 214 6.09 9.69 7.97
N GLU A 215 6.07 8.68 7.12
CA GLU A 215 5.41 8.71 5.81
C GLU A 215 3.90 9.00 5.95
N GLY A 216 3.27 8.45 6.98
CA GLY A 216 1.85 8.67 7.30
C GLY A 216 1.52 10.06 7.84
N MET A 217 2.50 10.84 8.29
CA MET A 217 2.26 12.19 8.76
C MET A 217 1.78 13.10 7.63
N ASP A 218 0.78 13.92 7.93
CA ASP A 218 0.13 14.84 7.00
C ASP A 218 1.00 16.10 6.78
N GLU A 219 2.16 15.89 6.19
CA GLU A 219 3.08 16.94 5.74
C GLU A 219 3.41 16.70 4.26
N TYR A 220 3.44 17.78 3.49
CA TYR A 220 3.87 17.69 2.09
C TYR A 220 5.36 17.31 2.02
N ASN A 221 5.70 16.55 0.97
CA ASN A 221 7.08 16.23 0.66
C ASN A 221 7.87 17.53 0.41
N GLY A 222 8.85 17.82 1.26
CA GLY A 222 9.65 19.05 1.26
C GLY A 222 10.98 18.94 0.52
N ILE A 223 11.30 17.77 -0.05
CA ILE A 223 12.55 17.55 -0.78
C ILE A 223 12.50 18.29 -2.13
N GLN A 224 13.38 19.28 -2.29
CA GLN A 224 13.48 20.03 -3.54
C GLN A 224 13.91 19.11 -4.70
N PRO A 225 13.42 19.28 -5.94
CA PRO A 225 13.75 18.42 -7.09
C PRO A 225 15.25 18.21 -7.32
N LEU A 226 16.03 19.28 -7.27
CA LEU A 226 17.51 19.20 -7.45
C LEU A 226 18.20 18.45 -6.31
N VAL A 227 17.70 18.57 -5.07
CA VAL A 227 18.21 17.82 -3.94
C VAL A 227 17.84 16.35 -4.08
N ARG A 228 16.60 16.05 -4.44
CA ARG A 228 16.11 14.71 -4.69
C ARG A 228 16.94 14.00 -5.75
N GLN A 229 17.24 14.66 -6.88
CA GLN A 229 18.08 14.12 -7.93
C GLN A 229 19.49 13.74 -7.43
N LYS A 230 20.11 14.58 -6.61
CA LYS A 230 21.40 14.27 -5.99
C LYS A 230 21.34 13.10 -5.02
N LEU A 231 20.22 12.92 -4.32
CA LEU A 231 20.01 11.83 -3.38
C LEU A 231 19.73 10.48 -4.07
N LEU A 232 19.46 10.46 -5.39
CA LEU A 232 19.38 9.24 -6.19
C LEU A 232 20.78 8.61 -6.48
N SER A 233 21.86 9.19 -5.97
CA SER A 233 23.22 8.65 -6.07
C SER A 233 23.35 7.23 -5.45
N PRO A 234 24.44 6.49 -5.76
CA PRO A 234 24.71 5.20 -5.11
C PRO A 234 24.67 5.27 -3.58
N ALA A 235 24.32 4.17 -2.93
CA ALA A 235 24.13 4.09 -1.48
C ALA A 235 25.28 4.69 -0.66
N LYS A 236 26.53 4.47 -1.09
CA LYS A 236 27.73 5.01 -0.42
C LYS A 236 27.75 6.55 -0.42
N GLU A 237 27.39 7.18 -1.53
CA GLU A 237 27.33 8.64 -1.64
C GLU A 237 26.13 9.18 -0.86
N PHE A 238 24.98 8.50 -0.93
CA PHE A 238 23.80 8.85 -0.18
C PHE A 238 24.05 8.84 1.33
N THR A 239 24.72 7.82 1.87
CA THR A 239 25.02 7.71 3.30
C THR A 239 26.02 8.75 3.82
N ALA A 240 26.79 9.38 2.92
CA ALA A 240 27.70 10.48 3.23
C ALA A 240 27.06 11.86 3.06
N ALA A 241 25.83 11.93 2.51
CA ALA A 241 25.16 13.20 2.25
C ALA A 241 24.64 13.87 3.54
N VAL A 242 24.59 15.20 3.51
CA VAL A 242 23.89 15.99 4.53
C VAL A 242 22.47 16.25 4.05
N PHE A 243 21.49 15.81 4.82
CA PHE A 243 20.10 16.00 4.50
C PHE A 243 19.59 17.38 4.89
N SER A 244 18.98 18.08 3.96
CA SER A 244 18.46 19.42 4.13
C SER A 244 17.14 19.56 3.38
N SER A 245 16.08 18.95 3.94
CA SER A 245 14.72 19.18 3.49
C SER A 245 14.06 20.31 4.29
N LYS A 246 12.99 20.87 3.73
CA LYS A 246 12.17 21.87 4.41
C LYS A 246 11.33 21.30 5.55
N THR A 247 11.11 19.98 5.56
CA THR A 247 10.31 19.30 6.58
C THR A 247 11.17 18.48 7.53
N VAL A 248 10.76 18.38 8.78
CA VAL A 248 11.37 17.49 9.77
C VAL A 248 11.21 16.05 9.33
N LYS A 249 10.03 15.69 8.85
CA LYS A 249 9.65 14.37 8.34
C LYS A 249 10.66 13.83 7.34
N ASP A 250 10.91 14.57 6.23
CA ASP A 250 11.80 14.10 5.18
C ASP A 250 13.24 13.92 5.67
N ASN A 251 13.73 14.88 6.51
CA ASN A 251 15.07 14.76 7.08
C ASN A 251 15.21 13.51 7.96
N ARG A 252 14.17 13.19 8.76
CA ARG A 252 14.15 11.98 9.59
C ARG A 252 14.15 10.71 8.73
N ILE A 253 13.28 10.63 7.73
CA ILE A 253 13.18 9.47 6.83
C ILE A 253 14.52 9.23 6.13
N LEU A 254 15.12 10.27 5.55
CA LEU A 254 16.41 10.16 4.86
C LEU A 254 17.54 9.70 5.81
N GLN A 255 17.54 10.21 7.05
CA GLN A 255 18.50 9.80 8.06
C GLN A 255 18.33 8.32 8.43
N LEU A 256 17.09 7.86 8.64
CA LEU A 256 16.80 6.46 8.97
C LEU A 256 17.22 5.50 7.85
N TYR A 257 17.01 5.87 6.58
CA TYR A 257 17.52 5.09 5.45
C TYR A 257 19.06 5.05 5.44
N ALA A 258 19.71 6.19 5.70
CA ALA A 258 21.17 6.24 5.75
C ALA A 258 21.74 5.39 6.91
N ASP A 259 21.09 5.39 8.06
CA ASP A 259 21.49 4.61 9.23
C ASP A 259 21.32 3.10 9.00
N ALA A 260 20.22 2.69 8.36
CA ALA A 260 20.00 1.30 7.96
C ALA A 260 21.09 0.83 6.96
N LEU A 261 21.38 1.63 5.94
CA LEU A 261 22.42 1.31 4.96
C LEU A 261 23.81 1.24 5.58
N LYS A 262 24.15 2.16 6.50
CA LYS A 262 25.43 2.11 7.25
C LYS A 262 25.54 0.85 8.09
N PHE A 263 24.46 0.42 8.73
CA PHE A 263 24.45 -0.79 9.54
C PHE A 263 24.77 -2.04 8.71
N HIS A 264 24.23 -2.14 7.52
CA HIS A 264 24.44 -3.29 6.63
C HIS A 264 25.62 -3.13 5.64
N ALA A 265 26.40 -2.04 5.72
CA ALA A 265 27.48 -1.74 4.76
C ALA A 265 28.65 -2.76 4.78
N ALA A 266 28.76 -3.61 5.81
CA ALA A 266 29.76 -4.68 5.85
C ALA A 266 29.54 -5.77 4.79
N ASP A 267 28.30 -5.96 4.31
CA ASP A 267 27.92 -6.85 3.20
C ASP A 267 26.91 -6.16 2.29
N GLU A 268 27.45 -5.35 1.37
CA GLU A 268 26.66 -4.61 0.38
C GLU A 268 25.88 -5.53 -0.60
N LEU A 269 26.19 -6.83 -0.64
CA LEU A 269 25.45 -7.82 -1.42
C LEU A 269 24.43 -8.62 -0.60
N SER A 270 24.17 -8.23 0.64
CA SER A 270 23.16 -8.86 1.49
C SER A 270 21.74 -8.46 1.07
N ALA A 271 20.79 -9.30 1.44
CA ALA A 271 19.38 -9.01 1.20
C ALA A 271 18.87 -7.78 1.98
N PRO A 272 19.27 -7.56 3.26
CA PRO A 272 18.92 -6.35 3.98
C PRO A 272 19.44 -5.07 3.31
N PHE A 273 20.73 -5.01 2.96
CA PHE A 273 21.29 -3.83 2.31
C PHE A 273 20.55 -3.50 1.00
N MET A 274 20.36 -4.51 0.15
CA MET A 274 19.62 -4.36 -1.10
C MET A 274 18.21 -3.81 -0.87
N MET A 275 17.48 -4.32 0.12
CA MET A 275 16.10 -3.88 0.35
C MET A 275 16.05 -2.46 0.90
N TRP A 276 16.95 -2.07 1.78
CA TRP A 276 17.04 -0.71 2.28
C TRP A 276 17.39 0.29 1.18
N ASP A 277 18.31 -0.07 0.28
CA ASP A 277 18.65 0.78 -0.88
C ASP A 277 17.51 0.88 -1.88
N LEU A 278 16.79 -0.21 -2.14
CA LEU A 278 15.60 -0.20 -2.99
C LEU A 278 14.49 0.68 -2.40
N ASN A 279 14.17 0.51 -1.11
CA ASN A 279 13.12 1.30 -0.44
C ASN A 279 13.45 2.80 -0.43
N ARG A 280 14.74 3.16 -0.19
CA ARG A 280 15.19 4.55 -0.30
C ARG A 280 14.98 5.11 -1.71
N LEU A 281 15.32 4.34 -2.73
CA LEU A 281 15.11 4.75 -4.12
C LEU A 281 13.63 4.88 -4.46
N GLU A 282 12.77 3.98 -3.96
CA GLU A 282 11.32 4.09 -4.14
C GLU A 282 10.76 5.35 -3.45
N TYR A 283 11.18 5.64 -2.21
CA TYR A 283 10.80 6.88 -1.50
C TYR A 283 11.20 8.14 -2.28
N LEU A 284 12.44 8.19 -2.77
CA LEU A 284 12.92 9.32 -3.58
C LEU A 284 12.25 9.38 -4.95
N GLY A 285 11.81 8.24 -5.50
CA GLY A 285 11.17 8.12 -6.81
C GLY A 285 9.66 8.31 -6.79
N GLU A 286 9.00 8.46 -5.62
CA GLU A 286 7.55 8.52 -5.50
C GLU A 286 6.91 9.66 -6.31
N ASP A 287 7.53 10.84 -6.28
CA ASP A 287 7.07 12.04 -7.02
C ASP A 287 7.78 12.23 -8.37
N ILE A 288 8.54 11.24 -8.83
CA ILE A 288 9.21 11.29 -10.13
C ILE A 288 8.38 10.55 -11.15
N TYR A 289 7.79 11.29 -12.08
CA TYR A 289 6.94 10.75 -13.12
C TYR A 289 7.58 10.88 -14.49
N PHE A 290 7.28 9.94 -15.37
CA PHE A 290 7.80 9.92 -16.73
C PHE A 290 7.44 11.19 -17.54
N TYR A 291 6.23 11.71 -17.39
CA TYR A 291 5.76 12.86 -18.16
C TYR A 291 6.49 14.19 -17.83
N ASP A 292 7.26 14.24 -16.75
CA ASP A 292 8.11 15.39 -16.46
C ASP A 292 9.32 15.49 -17.42
N GLU A 293 9.58 14.44 -18.25
CA GLU A 293 10.76 14.30 -19.11
C GLU A 293 12.06 14.80 -18.45
N SER A 294 12.04 14.82 -17.12
CA SER A 294 13.13 15.34 -16.30
C SER A 294 14.29 14.36 -16.29
N SER A 295 15.51 14.89 -16.20
CA SER A 295 16.69 14.06 -15.97
C SER A 295 16.54 13.15 -14.75
N ALA A 296 15.76 13.56 -13.75
CA ALA A 296 15.49 12.81 -12.53
C ALA A 296 14.82 11.44 -12.80
N TYR A 297 13.92 11.34 -13.78
CA TYR A 297 13.33 10.05 -14.15
C TYR A 297 14.40 9.08 -14.67
N TYR A 298 15.24 9.56 -15.59
CA TYR A 298 16.31 8.72 -16.17
C TYR A 298 17.37 8.37 -15.15
N ASP A 299 17.69 9.28 -14.23
CA ASP A 299 18.62 9.01 -13.13
C ASP A 299 18.05 7.93 -12.19
N TYR A 300 16.76 8.02 -11.84
CA TYR A 300 16.08 7.01 -11.03
C TYR A 300 16.08 5.63 -11.71
N ILE A 301 15.69 5.56 -12.98
CA ILE A 301 15.76 4.32 -13.78
C ILE A 301 17.18 3.81 -13.89
N GLY A 302 18.17 4.69 -14.07
CA GLY A 302 19.60 4.37 -14.12
C GLY A 302 20.09 3.72 -12.83
N GLN A 303 19.70 4.26 -11.68
CA GLN A 303 20.04 3.66 -10.38
C GLN A 303 19.38 2.30 -10.18
N LEU A 304 18.10 2.15 -10.51
CA LEU A 304 17.42 0.85 -10.44
C LEU A 304 18.11 -0.21 -11.34
N LYS A 305 18.57 0.16 -12.53
CA LYS A 305 19.34 -0.73 -13.41
C LYS A 305 20.69 -1.10 -12.79
N THR A 306 21.38 -0.13 -12.23
CA THR A 306 22.71 -0.33 -11.59
C THR A 306 22.60 -1.33 -10.44
N ILE A 307 21.62 -1.15 -9.53
CA ILE A 307 21.45 -2.11 -8.44
C ILE A 307 20.93 -3.47 -8.94
N LEU A 308 20.09 -3.51 -9.98
CA LEU A 308 19.63 -4.76 -10.56
C LEU A 308 20.78 -5.59 -11.13
N ASP A 309 21.73 -4.95 -11.79
CA ASP A 309 22.92 -5.61 -12.34
C ASP A 309 23.86 -6.09 -11.22
N ALA A 310 24.05 -5.30 -10.16
CA ALA A 310 24.88 -5.68 -9.01
C ALA A 310 24.33 -6.95 -8.30
N TYR A 311 23.02 -7.07 -8.20
CA TYR A 311 22.38 -8.20 -7.55
C TYR A 311 21.90 -9.31 -8.50
N ARG A 312 22.32 -9.27 -9.76
CA ARG A 312 21.83 -10.16 -10.83
C ARG A 312 21.85 -11.65 -10.50
N ALA A 313 22.86 -12.10 -9.74
CA ALA A 313 23.00 -13.51 -9.36
C ALA A 313 22.17 -13.90 -8.10
N LYS A 314 21.51 -12.95 -7.45
CA LYS A 314 20.79 -13.16 -6.20
C LYS A 314 19.30 -13.32 -6.45
N PRO A 315 18.62 -14.34 -5.86
CA PRO A 315 17.19 -14.54 -6.09
C PRO A 315 16.33 -13.34 -5.67
N TYR A 316 16.72 -12.62 -4.65
CA TYR A 316 15.99 -11.44 -4.16
C TYR A 316 16.10 -10.21 -5.07
N SER A 317 16.95 -10.23 -6.11
CA SER A 317 16.94 -9.21 -7.17
C SER A 317 15.60 -9.16 -7.95
N VAL A 318 14.74 -10.17 -7.80
CA VAL A 318 13.36 -10.15 -8.30
C VAL A 318 12.57 -8.96 -7.74
N GLU A 319 12.86 -8.50 -6.52
CA GLU A 319 12.22 -7.31 -5.93
C GLU A 319 12.59 -6.05 -6.75
N ILE A 320 13.88 -5.86 -7.04
CA ILE A 320 14.35 -4.73 -7.86
C ILE A 320 13.77 -4.81 -9.29
N ALA A 321 13.79 -6.01 -9.89
CA ALA A 321 13.22 -6.23 -11.22
C ALA A 321 11.74 -5.87 -11.27
N THR A 322 10.98 -6.18 -10.22
CA THR A 322 9.56 -5.85 -10.11
C THR A 322 9.32 -4.33 -10.12
N VAL A 323 10.11 -3.58 -9.36
CA VAL A 323 10.02 -2.10 -9.30
C VAL A 323 10.42 -1.50 -10.64
N LEU A 324 11.56 -1.91 -11.20
CA LEU A 324 12.06 -1.39 -12.49
C LEU A 324 11.07 -1.65 -13.63
N VAL A 325 10.51 -2.87 -13.72
CA VAL A 325 9.50 -3.23 -14.74
C VAL A 325 8.26 -2.35 -14.59
N SER A 326 7.80 -2.08 -13.37
CA SER A 326 6.66 -1.18 -13.13
C SER A 326 6.94 0.22 -13.69
N LYS A 327 8.10 0.77 -13.37
CA LYS A 327 8.51 2.11 -13.81
C LYS A 327 8.72 2.22 -15.32
N LEU A 328 9.36 1.23 -15.94
CA LEU A 328 9.51 1.19 -17.41
C LEU A 328 8.16 1.15 -18.14
N ARG A 329 7.16 0.47 -17.57
CA ARG A 329 5.80 0.42 -18.16
C ARG A 329 5.07 1.76 -18.08
N GLU A 330 5.33 2.58 -17.07
CA GLU A 330 4.71 3.90 -16.89
C GLU A 330 5.07 4.87 -18.02
N SER A 331 6.21 4.69 -18.69
CA SER A 331 6.65 5.54 -19.81
C SER A 331 5.74 5.47 -21.04
N GLY A 332 5.05 4.35 -21.24
CA GLY A 332 4.26 4.09 -22.44
C GLY A 332 5.06 3.97 -23.73
N LYS A 333 6.41 4.00 -23.66
CA LYS A 333 7.30 3.86 -24.83
C LYS A 333 7.51 2.39 -25.15
N TYR A 334 7.58 2.09 -26.46
CA TYR A 334 7.77 0.70 -26.92
C TYR A 334 9.11 0.11 -26.45
N ASP A 335 10.19 0.89 -26.52
CA ASP A 335 11.53 0.40 -26.13
C ASP A 335 11.61 0.11 -24.62
N ASP A 336 10.98 0.92 -23.79
CA ASP A 336 10.90 0.66 -22.36
C ASP A 336 10.03 -0.57 -22.05
N ALA A 337 8.89 -0.74 -22.75
CA ALA A 337 8.05 -1.91 -22.63
C ALA A 337 8.78 -3.18 -23.07
N LYS A 338 9.59 -3.11 -24.14
CA LYS A 338 10.45 -4.22 -24.60
C LYS A 338 11.51 -4.56 -23.53
N GLN A 339 12.19 -3.57 -22.99
CA GLN A 339 13.15 -3.79 -21.90
C GLN A 339 12.49 -4.41 -20.66
N ALA A 340 11.29 -3.94 -20.30
CA ALA A 340 10.50 -4.51 -19.22
C ALA A 340 10.18 -5.99 -19.47
N LEU A 341 9.81 -6.36 -20.70
CA LEU A 341 9.55 -7.75 -21.08
C LEU A 341 10.82 -8.61 -21.00
N ASP A 342 11.96 -8.11 -21.49
CA ASP A 342 13.24 -8.82 -21.44
C ASP A 342 13.71 -9.09 -19.98
N ILE A 343 13.46 -8.12 -19.09
CA ILE A 343 13.70 -8.30 -17.65
C ILE A 343 12.78 -9.37 -17.08
N CYS A 344 11.48 -9.32 -17.37
CA CYS A 344 10.53 -10.32 -16.90
C CYS A 344 10.95 -11.73 -17.35
N ASP A 345 11.23 -11.93 -18.64
CA ASP A 345 11.57 -13.23 -19.21
C ASP A 345 12.84 -13.81 -18.59
N ARG A 346 13.86 -12.95 -18.37
CA ARG A 346 15.13 -13.36 -17.75
C ARG A 346 14.92 -13.77 -16.28
N TRP A 347 14.33 -12.92 -15.45
CA TRP A 347 14.20 -13.19 -14.01
C TRP A 347 13.23 -14.34 -13.72
N ILE A 348 12.16 -14.51 -14.52
CA ILE A 348 11.26 -15.68 -14.42
C ILE A 348 12.00 -16.97 -14.74
N LYS A 349 12.90 -16.94 -15.74
CA LYS A 349 13.72 -18.10 -16.12
C LYS A 349 14.78 -18.42 -15.07
N ASP A 350 15.50 -17.38 -14.57
CA ASP A 350 16.64 -17.57 -13.67
C ASP A 350 16.19 -17.91 -12.23
N PHE A 351 15.04 -17.38 -11.78
CA PHE A 351 14.54 -17.53 -10.41
C PHE A 351 13.08 -18.05 -10.34
N PRO A 352 12.73 -19.17 -11.00
CA PRO A 352 11.34 -19.63 -11.12
C PRO A 352 10.68 -20.01 -9.80
N LYS A 353 11.47 -20.29 -8.75
CA LYS A 353 11.02 -20.70 -7.41
C LYS A 353 11.03 -19.55 -6.40
N TYR A 354 11.41 -18.34 -6.81
CA TYR A 354 11.38 -17.21 -5.87
C TYR A 354 9.96 -16.91 -5.41
N ARG A 355 9.80 -16.67 -4.10
CA ARG A 355 8.46 -16.57 -3.45
C ARG A 355 7.51 -15.56 -4.12
N ARG A 356 8.04 -14.47 -4.67
CA ARG A 356 7.26 -13.40 -5.33
C ARG A 356 7.36 -13.38 -6.85
N ILE A 357 7.89 -14.40 -7.46
CA ILE A 357 8.06 -14.47 -8.92
C ILE A 357 6.74 -14.30 -9.70
N ASN A 358 5.61 -14.61 -9.07
CA ASN A 358 4.29 -14.42 -9.68
C ASN A 358 3.97 -12.95 -9.96
N THR A 359 4.56 -12.00 -9.22
CA THR A 359 4.42 -10.57 -9.51
C THR A 359 5.01 -10.25 -10.89
N LEU A 360 6.24 -10.71 -11.18
CA LEU A 360 6.83 -10.55 -12.52
C LEU A 360 6.05 -11.29 -13.60
N LYS A 361 5.54 -12.48 -13.33
CA LYS A 361 4.67 -13.21 -14.28
C LYS A 361 3.41 -12.41 -14.61
N ASN A 362 2.79 -11.79 -13.62
CA ASN A 362 1.62 -10.94 -13.82
C ASN A 362 1.98 -9.67 -14.61
N GLN A 363 3.11 -9.03 -14.32
CA GLN A 363 3.60 -7.88 -15.07
C GLN A 363 3.90 -8.25 -16.52
N ARG A 364 4.54 -9.39 -16.76
CA ARG A 364 4.77 -9.94 -18.10
C ARG A 364 3.47 -10.17 -18.87
N ASN A 365 2.50 -10.83 -18.22
CA ASN A 365 1.18 -11.07 -18.83
C ASN A 365 0.48 -9.74 -19.12
N GLY A 366 0.64 -8.74 -18.23
CA GLY A 366 0.16 -7.38 -18.48
C GLY A 366 0.83 -6.69 -19.67
N LEU A 367 2.05 -7.04 -20.08
CA LEU A 367 2.73 -6.52 -21.28
C LEU A 367 2.29 -7.24 -22.56
N THR A 368 2.08 -8.56 -22.50
CA THR A 368 1.84 -9.40 -23.68
C THR A 368 0.38 -9.81 -23.85
N GLY A 369 -0.44 -9.60 -22.83
CA GLY A 369 -1.84 -10.00 -22.81
C GLY A 369 -2.72 -9.18 -23.76
N LYS A 370 -3.90 -9.72 -24.04
CA LYS A 370 -4.97 -9.00 -24.73
C LYS A 370 -5.57 -7.99 -23.76
N GLU A 371 -5.73 -6.77 -24.22
CA GLU A 371 -6.31 -5.68 -23.44
C GLU A 371 -7.20 -4.83 -24.35
N ALA A 372 -8.33 -4.39 -23.84
CA ALA A 372 -9.10 -3.31 -24.43
C ALA A 372 -9.82 -2.53 -23.35
N SER A 373 -9.86 -1.24 -23.51
CA SER A 373 -10.62 -0.33 -22.68
C SER A 373 -11.23 0.76 -23.57
N PHE A 374 -12.35 1.30 -23.15
CA PHE A 374 -12.98 2.41 -23.84
C PHE A 374 -13.58 3.37 -22.83
N ASN A 375 -13.72 4.60 -23.21
CA ASN A 375 -14.36 5.63 -22.42
C ASN A 375 -15.53 6.22 -23.21
N LEU A 376 -16.72 6.15 -22.64
CA LEU A 376 -17.93 6.73 -23.20
C LEU A 376 -18.36 7.93 -22.35
N PRO A 377 -18.85 9.01 -22.98
CA PRO A 377 -19.55 10.04 -22.25
C PRO A 377 -20.83 9.47 -21.65
N ASN A 378 -21.11 9.79 -20.39
CA ASN A 378 -22.32 9.31 -19.70
C ASN A 378 -23.60 9.85 -20.37
N VAL A 379 -23.52 10.98 -21.08
CA VAL A 379 -24.62 11.64 -21.76
C VAL A 379 -24.16 12.11 -23.13
N SER A 380 -24.96 11.84 -24.15
CA SER A 380 -24.79 12.33 -25.51
C SER A 380 -26.00 13.13 -25.97
N TYR A 381 -25.78 14.15 -26.79
CA TYR A 381 -26.88 14.97 -27.28
C TYR A 381 -27.46 14.42 -28.60
N PRO A 382 -28.80 14.50 -28.81
CA PRO A 382 -29.41 14.11 -30.06
C PRO A 382 -28.80 14.85 -31.24
N GLY A 383 -28.50 14.13 -32.32
CA GLY A 383 -27.92 14.74 -33.52
C GLY A 383 -26.39 14.82 -33.56
N GLN A 384 -25.70 14.47 -32.48
CA GLN A 384 -24.27 14.30 -32.50
C GLN A 384 -23.89 12.89 -32.98
N THR A 385 -22.81 12.78 -33.76
CA THR A 385 -22.19 11.50 -34.08
C THR A 385 -21.32 11.13 -32.89
N ASP A 386 -21.80 10.24 -32.06
CA ASP A 386 -21.03 9.78 -30.93
C ASP A 386 -19.89 8.87 -31.40
N SER A 387 -18.76 9.02 -30.75
CA SER A 387 -17.62 8.16 -30.98
C SER A 387 -16.96 7.80 -29.67
N VAL A 388 -16.50 6.57 -29.58
CA VAL A 388 -15.69 6.07 -28.47
C VAL A 388 -14.23 6.00 -28.87
N GLU A 389 -13.35 6.45 -28.00
CA GLU A 389 -11.93 6.14 -28.15
C GLU A 389 -11.67 4.78 -27.50
N LEU A 390 -11.37 3.80 -28.34
CA LEU A 390 -10.95 2.47 -27.94
C LEU A 390 -9.43 2.45 -27.79
N SER A 391 -8.94 2.05 -26.62
CA SER A 391 -7.55 1.68 -26.39
C SER A 391 -7.46 0.16 -26.36
N PHE A 392 -6.60 -0.45 -27.16
CA PHE A 392 -6.52 -1.92 -27.26
C PHE A 392 -5.10 -2.39 -27.53
N ARG A 393 -4.81 -3.62 -27.13
CA ARG A 393 -3.53 -4.30 -27.39
C ARG A 393 -3.77 -5.78 -27.62
N ASN A 394 -3.10 -6.33 -28.65
CA ASN A 394 -3.12 -7.75 -29.00
C ASN A 394 -4.53 -8.32 -29.24
N VAL A 395 -5.43 -7.50 -29.75
CA VAL A 395 -6.81 -7.86 -30.09
C VAL A 395 -6.98 -7.77 -31.61
N ASP A 396 -7.35 -8.90 -32.26
CA ASP A 396 -7.50 -8.96 -33.70
C ASP A 396 -8.85 -8.46 -34.19
N THR A 397 -9.89 -8.76 -33.41
CA THR A 397 -11.27 -8.38 -33.71
C THR A 397 -12.02 -8.05 -32.44
N LEU A 398 -12.93 -7.08 -32.55
CA LEU A 398 -13.91 -6.78 -31.50
C LEU A 398 -15.30 -6.66 -32.10
N THR A 399 -16.32 -6.97 -31.32
CA THR A 399 -17.71 -6.74 -31.68
C THR A 399 -18.29 -5.69 -30.74
N VAL A 400 -18.92 -4.66 -31.32
CA VAL A 400 -19.65 -3.65 -30.57
C VAL A 400 -21.13 -3.94 -30.72
N ASN A 401 -21.83 -4.12 -29.61
CA ASN A 401 -23.28 -4.23 -29.52
C ASN A 401 -23.82 -3.03 -28.77
N ILE A 402 -24.92 -2.48 -29.24
CA ILE A 402 -25.64 -1.40 -28.52
C ILE A 402 -27.07 -1.91 -28.26
N TYR A 403 -27.44 -1.93 -27.00
CA TYR A 403 -28.77 -2.37 -26.56
C TYR A 403 -29.56 -1.20 -26.02
N ARG A 404 -30.76 -0.98 -26.54
CA ARG A 404 -31.69 -0.01 -25.97
C ARG A 404 -32.31 -0.60 -24.70
N GLN A 405 -32.28 0.17 -23.64
CA GLN A 405 -32.86 -0.21 -22.35
C GLN A 405 -34.27 0.38 -22.19
N PRO A 406 -35.13 -0.25 -21.36
CA PRO A 406 -36.40 0.33 -20.99
C PRO A 406 -36.23 1.71 -20.32
N ASP A 407 -37.11 2.64 -20.66
CA ASP A 407 -37.12 3.98 -20.09
C ASP A 407 -37.66 3.97 -18.65
N THR A 408 -36.89 3.42 -17.72
CA THR A 408 -37.31 3.38 -16.31
C THR A 408 -36.31 4.11 -15.43
N LEU A 409 -36.83 4.99 -14.57
CA LEU A 409 -36.07 5.69 -13.51
C LEU A 409 -35.25 4.70 -12.64
N SER A 410 -35.68 3.45 -12.56
CA SER A 410 -34.96 2.41 -11.80
C SER A 410 -33.60 2.06 -12.38
N PHE A 411 -33.36 2.27 -13.68
CA PHE A 411 -32.05 2.07 -14.29
C PHE A 411 -31.03 3.12 -13.79
N TYR A 412 -31.50 4.32 -13.46
CA TYR A 412 -30.67 5.45 -12.96
C TYR A 412 -30.51 5.51 -11.45
N ALA A 413 -31.48 5.06 -10.70
CA ALA A 413 -31.34 4.95 -9.24
C ALA A 413 -30.20 4.00 -8.84
N ARG A 414 -29.70 3.21 -9.79
CA ARG A 414 -28.56 2.32 -9.65
C ARG A 414 -27.22 2.93 -10.11
N GLU A 415 -27.15 4.24 -10.37
CA GLU A 415 -25.92 4.93 -10.86
C GLU A 415 -24.69 4.77 -9.96
N GLN A 416 -24.86 4.38 -8.72
CA GLN A 416 -23.73 4.02 -7.83
C GLN A 416 -23.20 2.60 -8.05
N TYR A 417 -23.90 1.79 -8.82
CA TYR A 417 -23.50 0.41 -9.12
C TYR A 417 -23.22 0.29 -10.62
N ARG A 418 -21.96 -0.01 -10.98
CA ARG A 418 -21.68 -0.54 -12.31
C ARG A 418 -22.54 -1.78 -12.51
N PRO A 419 -23.37 -1.85 -13.58
CA PRO A 419 -24.21 -3.02 -13.79
C PRO A 419 -23.28 -4.24 -13.86
N GLN A 420 -23.57 -5.25 -13.04
CA GLN A 420 -22.91 -6.53 -13.17
C GLN A 420 -23.30 -7.12 -14.53
N GLN A 421 -22.45 -7.96 -15.10
CA GLN A 421 -22.53 -8.48 -16.49
C GLN A 421 -23.92 -9.00 -16.94
N ASN A 422 -24.89 -9.13 -16.04
CA ASN A 422 -26.19 -9.72 -16.31
C ASN A 422 -27.40 -8.79 -16.03
N ASP A 423 -27.16 -7.52 -15.66
CA ASP A 423 -28.23 -6.66 -15.14
C ASP A 423 -28.94 -5.78 -16.18
N TRP A 424 -28.63 -5.93 -17.48
CA TRP A 424 -29.30 -5.19 -18.55
C TRP A 424 -30.02 -6.09 -19.55
N ASP A 425 -31.05 -5.51 -20.20
CA ASP A 425 -31.84 -6.20 -21.22
C ASP A 425 -31.06 -6.30 -22.52
N ARG A 426 -30.76 -7.53 -22.95
CA ARG A 426 -30.10 -7.86 -24.22
C ARG A 426 -31.06 -8.16 -25.36
N SER A 427 -32.38 -8.14 -25.12
CA SER A 427 -33.37 -8.48 -26.13
C SER A 427 -33.48 -7.44 -27.25
N ASN A 428 -33.19 -6.15 -26.93
CA ASN A 428 -33.32 -5.04 -27.87
C ASN A 428 -31.94 -4.52 -28.34
N CYS A 429 -31.27 -5.32 -29.17
CA CYS A 429 -30.02 -4.92 -29.80
C CYS A 429 -30.30 -4.04 -31.02
N VAL A 430 -29.95 -2.77 -30.96
CA VAL A 430 -30.17 -1.78 -32.02
C VAL A 430 -28.98 -1.61 -32.96
N TYR A 431 -27.81 -2.10 -32.56
CA TYR A 431 -26.61 -2.05 -33.39
C TYR A 431 -25.66 -3.19 -33.03
N THR A 432 -25.12 -3.83 -34.05
CA THR A 432 -24.03 -4.81 -33.93
C THR A 432 -23.05 -4.59 -35.06
N HIS A 433 -21.76 -4.43 -34.75
CA HIS A 433 -20.73 -4.35 -35.74
C HIS A 433 -19.44 -5.02 -35.30
N LYS A 434 -18.82 -5.81 -36.19
CA LYS A 434 -17.55 -6.46 -35.97
C LYS A 434 -16.43 -5.69 -36.65
N TYR A 435 -15.48 -5.19 -35.83
CA TYR A 435 -14.33 -4.45 -36.31
C TYR A 435 -13.10 -5.38 -36.39
N GLY A 436 -12.46 -5.44 -37.59
CA GLY A 436 -11.12 -5.99 -37.75
C GLY A 436 -10.09 -4.93 -37.32
N LEU A 437 -9.16 -5.31 -36.45
CA LEU A 437 -8.10 -4.44 -35.96
C LEU A 437 -6.77 -4.74 -36.67
N ASN A 438 -6.57 -6.03 -37.09
CA ASN A 438 -5.45 -6.54 -37.90
C ASN A 438 -4.08 -5.92 -37.56
N ARG A 439 -3.74 -5.88 -36.26
CA ARG A 439 -2.48 -5.31 -35.78
C ARG A 439 -1.51 -6.43 -35.40
N PRO A 440 -0.21 -6.27 -35.66
CA PRO A 440 0.80 -7.17 -35.14
C PRO A 440 0.82 -7.11 -33.60
N LEU A 441 1.41 -8.13 -32.97
CA LEU A 441 1.62 -8.14 -31.52
C LEU A 441 2.35 -6.86 -31.10
N SER A 442 1.79 -6.16 -30.12
CA SER A 442 2.33 -4.92 -29.55
C SER A 442 2.50 -5.03 -28.05
N LEU A 443 3.50 -4.32 -27.52
CA LEU A 443 3.74 -4.19 -26.09
C LEU A 443 3.06 -2.94 -25.48
N ILE A 444 2.61 -2.04 -26.35
CA ILE A 444 1.90 -0.80 -25.96
C ILE A 444 0.50 -0.81 -26.56
N PRO A 445 -0.49 -0.20 -25.89
CA PRO A 445 -1.83 -0.07 -26.43
C PRO A 445 -1.88 0.83 -27.66
N ASP A 446 -2.64 0.41 -28.67
CA ASP A 446 -3.06 1.23 -29.79
C ASP A 446 -4.38 1.94 -29.48
N LYS A 447 -4.65 3.05 -30.18
CA LYS A 447 -5.90 3.79 -30.06
C LYS A 447 -6.65 3.81 -31.38
N LYS A 448 -7.96 3.62 -31.31
CA LYS A 448 -8.86 3.74 -32.48
C LYS A 448 -10.16 4.42 -32.09
N LYS A 449 -10.55 5.41 -32.87
CA LYS A 449 -11.84 6.06 -32.75
C LYS A 449 -12.90 5.27 -33.50
N ILE A 450 -13.98 4.88 -32.82
CA ILE A 450 -15.11 4.14 -33.37
C ILE A 450 -16.32 5.07 -33.32
N ALA A 451 -16.88 5.39 -34.50
CA ALA A 451 -18.11 6.16 -34.59
C ALA A 451 -19.33 5.25 -34.40
N PHE A 452 -20.31 5.70 -33.65
CA PHE A 452 -21.58 5.03 -33.49
C PHE A 452 -22.61 5.53 -34.51
N PRO A 453 -23.61 4.72 -34.86
CA PRO A 453 -24.75 5.20 -35.62
C PRO A 453 -25.51 6.24 -34.82
N HIS A 454 -26.27 7.06 -35.54
CA HIS A 454 -27.18 7.98 -34.91
C HIS A 454 -28.28 7.22 -34.16
N LEU A 455 -28.36 7.40 -32.85
CA LEU A 455 -29.34 6.74 -31.99
C LEU A 455 -30.48 7.72 -31.66
N ALA A 456 -31.72 7.21 -31.59
CA ALA A 456 -32.86 7.98 -31.07
C ALA A 456 -32.66 8.30 -29.58
N PRO A 457 -33.32 9.34 -29.05
CA PRO A 457 -33.29 9.59 -27.61
C PRO A 457 -33.70 8.35 -26.79
N GLY A 458 -32.97 8.09 -25.73
CA GLY A 458 -33.21 6.91 -24.89
C GLY A 458 -31.97 6.46 -24.09
N TYR A 459 -32.11 5.33 -23.46
CA TYR A 459 -31.09 4.73 -22.62
C TYR A 459 -30.44 3.54 -23.33
N TYR A 460 -29.12 3.49 -23.31
CA TYR A 460 -28.38 2.47 -24.05
C TYR A 460 -27.28 1.87 -23.18
N VAL A 461 -26.99 0.58 -23.44
CA VAL A 461 -25.78 -0.07 -22.97
C VAL A 461 -24.93 -0.42 -24.17
N VAL A 462 -23.68 0.04 -24.16
CA VAL A 462 -22.69 -0.33 -25.15
C VAL A 462 -21.85 -1.48 -24.60
N GLU A 463 -21.90 -2.60 -25.30
CA GLU A 463 -21.15 -3.80 -24.96
C GLU A 463 -20.06 -4.02 -26.00
N ILE A 464 -18.81 -4.17 -25.57
CA ILE A 464 -17.70 -4.51 -26.44
C ILE A 464 -17.23 -5.92 -26.10
N LEU A 465 -17.38 -6.82 -27.08
CA LEU A 465 -16.98 -8.20 -26.98
C LEU A 465 -15.62 -8.39 -27.65
N LEU A 466 -14.64 -8.80 -26.89
CA LEU A 466 -13.39 -9.35 -27.40
C LEU A 466 -13.53 -10.85 -27.54
N SER A 467 -12.79 -11.47 -28.43
CA SER A 467 -12.91 -12.92 -28.70
C SER A 467 -12.79 -13.82 -27.45
N LEU A 468 -12.34 -13.28 -26.29
CA LEU A 468 -12.23 -13.98 -25.00
C LEU A 468 -12.49 -13.10 -23.77
N ILE A 469 -12.82 -11.80 -23.90
CA ILE A 469 -13.02 -10.85 -22.80
C ILE A 469 -14.28 -10.06 -23.08
N HIS A 470 -15.09 -9.88 -22.04
CA HIS A 470 -16.36 -9.14 -22.09
C HIS A 470 -16.18 -7.82 -21.35
N ILE A 471 -16.43 -6.69 -22.03
CA ILE A 471 -16.38 -5.34 -21.45
C ILE A 471 -17.69 -4.63 -21.77
N SER A 472 -18.34 -4.04 -20.79
CA SER A 472 -19.61 -3.32 -20.97
C SER A 472 -19.67 -2.06 -20.11
N GLU A 473 -20.20 -1.00 -20.68
CA GLU A 473 -20.47 0.26 -19.98
C GLU A 473 -21.87 0.81 -20.32
N PRO A 474 -22.63 1.31 -19.32
CA PRO A 474 -23.91 1.97 -19.56
C PRO A 474 -23.69 3.41 -20.07
N THR A 475 -24.49 3.83 -21.03
CA THR A 475 -24.49 5.21 -21.54
C THR A 475 -25.91 5.75 -21.72
N ARG A 476 -26.06 7.04 -21.54
CA ARG A 476 -27.33 7.78 -21.69
C ARG A 476 -27.26 8.75 -22.84
N GLN A 477 -28.26 8.73 -23.69
CA GLN A 477 -28.52 9.82 -24.62
C GLN A 477 -29.58 10.75 -24.01
N ALA A 478 -29.24 12.05 -23.83
CA ALA A 478 -30.14 13.02 -23.20
C ALA A 478 -31.42 13.23 -24.04
N GLU A 479 -32.57 13.17 -23.41
CA GLU A 479 -33.79 13.77 -23.97
C GLU A 479 -33.70 15.26 -23.79
N ILE A 480 -33.79 16.01 -24.90
CA ILE A 480 -34.06 17.43 -24.86
C ILE A 480 -35.55 17.58 -25.15
N SER A 481 -36.32 18.00 -24.16
CA SER A 481 -37.70 18.43 -24.29
C SER A 481 -37.77 19.83 -24.87
#